data_7d136c929c88e3c301a01395d4f61e03
#
_entry.id   7d136c929c88e3c301a01395d4f61e03
#
_cell.length_a   1.000
_cell.length_b   1.000
_cell.length_c   1.000
_cell.angle_alpha   90.00
_cell.angle_beta   90.00
_cell.angle_gamma   90.00
#
_symmetry.space_group_name_H-M   'P 1'
#
loop_
_entity.id
_entity.type
_entity.pdbx_description
1 polymer ?
#
loop_
_entity_poly.entity_id
_entity_poly.type
_entity_poly.pdbx_seq_one_letter_code
_entity_poly.pdbx_strand_id
1 'polypeptide(L)'
;MWNQIPTDRRQEIVFAIDEIIENNMVAFPCGTIGAKFSTVMQEAIDAGYREILFRKVIQMMIEEQMIFCGLILIHRFSDVQELWPEYSMGS
;
A
#
# COMPACT_ATOMS: atom_id res chain seq x y z
N MET A 1 5.55 15.96 10.73
CA MET A 1 4.59 16.17 9.62
C MET A 1 3.32 15.35 9.80
N TRP A 2 3.41 14.03 9.90
CA TRP A 2 2.25 13.16 10.03
C TRP A 2 1.44 13.46 11.28
N ASN A 3 2.13 13.68 12.41
CA ASN A 3 1.47 13.93 13.69
C ASN A 3 0.74 15.28 13.75
N GLN A 4 1.02 16.18 12.82
CA GLN A 4 0.39 17.49 12.75
C GLN A 4 -0.89 17.48 11.93
N ILE A 5 -1.18 16.34 11.26
CA ILE A 5 -2.37 16.22 10.42
C ILE A 5 -3.53 15.71 11.28
N PRO A 6 -4.72 16.35 11.24
CA PRO A 6 -5.89 15.85 11.97
C PRO A 6 -6.22 14.40 11.59
N THR A 7 -6.78 13.66 12.53
CA THR A 7 -7.10 12.24 12.34
C THR A 7 -8.01 12.01 11.13
N ASP A 8 -9.03 12.84 10.96
CA ASP A 8 -9.94 12.72 9.83
C ASP A 8 -9.22 12.87 8.49
N ARG A 9 -8.28 13.84 8.44
CA ARG A 9 -7.49 14.09 7.25
C ARG A 9 -6.55 12.93 6.97
N ARG A 10 -5.99 12.32 8.02
CA ARG A 10 -5.13 11.15 7.85
C ARG A 10 -5.89 10.00 7.20
N GLN A 11 -7.12 9.77 7.64
CA GLN A 11 -7.94 8.70 7.06
C GLN A 11 -8.23 8.96 5.59
N GLU A 12 -8.53 10.20 5.22
CA GLU A 12 -8.73 10.56 3.82
C GLU A 12 -7.49 10.27 2.98
N ILE A 13 -6.32 10.61 3.51
CA ILE A 13 -5.05 10.38 2.81
C ILE A 13 -4.80 8.88 2.66
N VAL A 14 -5.03 8.11 3.72
CA VAL A 14 -4.86 6.66 3.67
C VAL A 14 -5.80 6.05 2.64
N PHE A 15 -7.07 6.46 2.62
CA PHE A 15 -8.03 5.96 1.64
C PHE A 15 -7.62 6.31 0.22
N ALA A 16 -7.14 7.55 0.00
CA ALA A 16 -6.72 7.98 -1.33
C ALA A 16 -5.55 7.15 -1.83
N ILE A 17 -4.56 6.91 -0.97
CA ILE A 17 -3.39 6.11 -1.34
C ILE A 17 -3.78 4.65 -1.51
N ASP A 18 -4.64 4.13 -0.65
CA ASP A 18 -5.13 2.77 -0.77
C ASP A 18 -5.87 2.55 -2.10
N GLU A 19 -6.65 3.55 -2.52
CA GLU A 19 -7.34 3.49 -3.80
C GLU A 19 -6.35 3.47 -4.97
N ILE A 20 -5.28 4.25 -4.88
CA ILE A 20 -4.23 4.23 -5.91
C ILE A 20 -3.59 2.85 -5.98
N ILE A 21 -3.31 2.24 -4.84
CA ILE A 21 -2.77 0.88 -4.78
C ILE A 21 -3.74 -0.08 -5.46
N GLU A 22 -5.00 -0.02 -5.10
CA GLU A 22 -6.03 -0.91 -5.65
C GLU A 22 -6.11 -0.79 -7.17
N ASN A 23 -6.07 0.45 -7.69
CA ASN A 23 -6.17 0.69 -9.12
C ASN A 23 -4.95 0.20 -9.90
N ASN A 24 -3.85 -0.05 -9.22
CA ASN A 24 -2.61 -0.51 -9.83
C ASN A 24 -2.30 -1.98 -9.54
N MET A 25 -3.19 -2.67 -8.83
CA MET A 25 -3.02 -4.09 -8.56
C MET A 25 -3.18 -4.88 -9.85
N VAL A 26 -2.18 -5.69 -10.15
CA VAL A 26 -2.19 -6.52 -11.36
C VAL A 26 -1.71 -7.93 -11.01
N ALA A 27 -2.20 -8.90 -11.77
CA ALA A 27 -1.74 -10.29 -11.65
C ALA A 27 -0.63 -10.50 -12.66
N PHE A 28 0.52 -10.97 -12.17
CA PHE A 28 1.67 -11.25 -13.00
C PHE A 28 1.65 -12.70 -13.47
N PRO A 29 2.35 -13.03 -14.59
CA PRO A 29 2.36 -14.40 -15.11
C PRO A 29 2.84 -15.44 -14.10
N CYS A 30 3.66 -15.03 -13.12
CA CYS A 30 4.15 -15.93 -12.08
C CYS A 30 3.10 -16.23 -10.99
N GLY A 31 1.91 -15.64 -11.10
CA GLY A 31 0.84 -15.84 -10.10
C GLY A 31 0.84 -14.82 -8.98
N THR A 32 1.81 -13.93 -8.94
CA THR A 32 1.88 -12.88 -7.93
C THR A 32 0.90 -11.75 -8.26
N ILE A 33 0.23 -11.23 -7.24
CA ILE A 33 -0.65 -10.07 -7.38
C ILE A 33 -0.02 -8.92 -6.59
N GLY A 34 0.17 -7.78 -7.25
CA GLY A 34 0.77 -6.63 -6.59
C GLY A 34 0.71 -5.38 -7.46
N ALA A 35 1.05 -4.25 -6.85
CA ALA A 35 1.15 -2.97 -7.52
C ALA A 35 2.60 -2.51 -7.50
N LYS A 36 3.08 -1.94 -8.61
CA LYS A 36 4.45 -1.43 -8.66
C LYS A 36 4.58 -0.21 -7.74
N PHE A 37 5.52 -0.26 -6.83
CA PHE A 37 5.75 0.82 -5.86
C PHE A 37 5.99 2.15 -6.57
N SER A 38 6.86 2.17 -7.59
CA SER A 38 7.18 3.40 -8.30
C SER A 38 5.97 4.01 -9.00
N THR A 39 5.10 3.17 -9.55
CA THR A 39 3.89 3.65 -10.21
C THR A 39 2.92 4.26 -9.20
N VAL A 40 2.71 3.57 -8.09
CA VAL A 40 1.83 4.06 -7.03
C VAL A 40 2.35 5.38 -6.46
N MET A 41 3.65 5.45 -6.21
CA MET A 41 4.28 6.68 -5.71
C MET A 41 4.11 7.83 -6.70
N GLN A 42 4.32 7.58 -7.99
CA GLN A 42 4.20 8.62 -9.01
C GLN A 42 2.77 9.12 -9.09
N GLU A 43 1.78 8.24 -9.04
CA GLU A 43 0.38 8.65 -9.07
C GLU A 43 0.01 9.44 -7.83
N ALA A 44 0.55 9.09 -6.67
CA ALA A 44 0.33 9.86 -5.44
C ALA A 44 0.91 11.26 -5.56
N ILE A 45 2.12 11.38 -6.12
CA ILE A 45 2.76 12.67 -6.35
C ILE A 45 1.94 13.49 -7.35
N ASP A 46 1.46 12.88 -8.42
CA ASP A 46 0.63 13.54 -9.41
C ASP A 46 -0.70 14.01 -8.83
N ALA A 47 -1.19 13.32 -7.80
CA ALA A 47 -2.41 13.70 -7.10
C ALA A 47 -2.19 14.82 -6.08
N GLY A 48 -0.95 15.27 -5.90
CA GLY A 48 -0.61 16.37 -5.02
C GLY A 48 -0.02 15.98 -3.68
N TYR A 49 0.24 14.71 -3.45
CA TYR A 49 0.86 14.26 -2.20
C TYR A 49 2.38 14.31 -2.32
N ARG A 50 3.03 14.72 -1.23
CA ARG A 50 4.49 14.76 -1.20
C ARG A 50 5.05 13.34 -1.03
N GLU A 51 6.23 13.09 -1.58
CA GLU A 51 6.88 11.80 -1.45
C GLU A 51 7.08 11.40 0.02
N ILE A 52 7.50 12.34 0.86
CA ILE A 52 7.70 12.07 2.29
C ILE A 52 6.40 11.61 2.94
N LEU A 53 5.31 12.28 2.62
CA LEU A 53 4.00 11.90 3.16
C LEU A 53 3.57 10.53 2.65
N PHE A 54 3.75 10.28 1.36
CA PHE A 54 3.44 8.99 0.76
C PHE A 54 4.19 7.86 1.46
N ARG A 55 5.50 8.03 1.64
CA ARG A 55 6.33 7.00 2.30
C ARG A 55 5.89 6.77 3.74
N LYS A 56 5.49 7.82 4.44
CA LYS A 56 5.01 7.70 5.81
C LYS A 56 3.71 6.92 5.88
N VAL A 57 2.79 7.18 4.95
CA VAL A 57 1.52 6.46 4.87
C VAL A 57 1.77 4.98 4.56
N ILE A 58 2.64 4.70 3.59
CA ILE A 58 2.99 3.32 3.25
C ILE A 58 3.56 2.59 4.47
N GLN A 59 4.48 3.23 5.20
CA GLN A 59 5.05 2.64 6.41
C GLN A 59 3.97 2.32 7.44
N MET A 60 3.04 3.25 7.64
CA MET A 60 1.95 3.06 8.58
C MET A 60 1.05 1.90 8.17
N MET A 61 0.73 1.81 6.88
CA MET A 61 -0.10 0.71 6.38
C MET A 61 0.59 -0.64 6.55
N ILE A 62 1.92 -0.68 6.42
CA ILE A 62 2.68 -1.89 6.69
C ILE A 62 2.59 -2.26 8.18
N GLU A 63 2.76 -1.28 9.06
CA GLU A 63 2.69 -1.50 10.50
C GLU A 63 1.31 -1.98 10.94
N GLU A 64 0.26 -1.54 10.26
CA GLU A 64 -1.12 -1.96 10.55
C GLU A 64 -1.50 -3.23 9.80
N GLN A 65 -0.56 -3.85 9.11
CA GLN A 65 -0.76 -5.12 8.42
C GLN A 65 -1.82 -5.05 7.31
N MET A 66 -1.95 -3.91 6.69
CA MET A 66 -2.82 -3.74 5.53
C MET A 66 -2.12 -4.17 4.24
N ILE A 67 -0.84 -3.87 4.14
CA ILE A 67 0.00 -4.17 2.98
C ILE A 67 1.38 -4.61 3.45
N PHE A 68 2.15 -5.18 2.53
CA PHE A 68 3.58 -5.33 2.74
C PHE A 68 4.29 -5.08 1.42
N CYS A 69 5.55 -4.67 1.50
CA CYS A 69 6.34 -4.31 0.33
C CYS A 69 7.45 -5.30 0.09
N GLY A 70 7.52 -5.82 -1.14
CA GLY A 70 8.70 -6.51 -1.62
C GLY A 70 9.70 -5.49 -2.13
N LEU A 71 10.63 -5.92 -2.99
CA LEU A 71 11.64 -5.02 -3.54
C LEU A 71 11.03 -3.95 -4.44
N ILE A 72 10.03 -4.31 -5.24
CA ILE A 72 9.44 -3.41 -6.23
C ILE A 72 7.92 -3.41 -6.23
N LEU A 73 7.29 -4.30 -5.47
CA LEU A 73 5.84 -4.47 -5.49
C LEU A 73 5.24 -4.25 -4.12
N ILE A 74 4.02 -3.70 -4.12
CA ILE A 74 3.18 -3.58 -2.94
C ILE A 74 2.15 -4.69 -3.01
N HIS A 75 2.03 -5.48 -1.95
CA HIS A 75 1.08 -6.58 -1.85
C HIS A 75 0.07 -6.32 -0.74
N ARG A 76 -1.16 -6.76 -0.94
CA ARG A 76 -2.16 -6.71 0.13
C ARG A 76 -2.11 -8.01 0.93
N PHE A 77 -2.30 -7.90 2.23
CA PHE A 77 -2.34 -9.10 3.08
C PHE A 77 -3.48 -10.03 2.68
N SER A 78 -4.62 -9.49 2.28
CA SER A 78 -5.74 -10.31 1.85
C SER A 78 -5.38 -11.20 0.65
N ASP A 79 -4.61 -10.66 -0.29
CA ASP A 79 -4.17 -11.43 -1.46
C ASP A 79 -3.21 -12.54 -1.07
N VAL A 80 -2.31 -12.24 -0.12
CA VAL A 80 -1.35 -13.23 0.38
C VAL A 80 -2.07 -14.35 1.12
N GLN A 81 -3.05 -14.01 1.94
CA GLN A 81 -3.84 -15.00 2.66
C GLN A 81 -4.58 -15.94 1.71
N GLU A 82 -5.05 -15.40 0.59
CA GLU A 82 -5.74 -16.17 -0.43
C GLU A 82 -4.80 -17.15 -1.14
N LEU A 83 -3.58 -16.68 -1.46
CA LEU A 83 -2.61 -17.49 -2.19
C LEU A 83 -1.84 -18.45 -1.28
N TRP A 84 -1.55 -18.03 -0.05
CA TRP A 84 -0.77 -18.82 0.91
C TRP A 84 -1.43 -18.79 2.28
N PRO A 85 -2.51 -19.58 2.45
CA PRO A 85 -3.23 -19.58 3.74
C PRO A 85 -2.36 -19.93 4.94
N GLU A 86 -1.41 -20.84 4.77
CA GLU A 86 -0.51 -21.25 5.85
C GLU A 86 0.43 -20.11 6.27
N TYR A 87 0.70 -19.17 5.38
CA TYR A 87 1.54 -18.03 5.70
C TYR A 87 0.88 -17.13 6.75
N SER A 88 -0.41 -16.88 6.59
CA SER A 88 -1.15 -16.04 7.54
C SER A 88 -1.42 -16.79 8.84
N MET A 89 -1.53 -18.10 8.80
CA MET A 89 -1.78 -18.92 9.98
C MET A 89 -0.53 -19.10 10.83
N GLY A 90 0.64 -18.95 10.24
CA GLY A 90 1.89 -19.10 10.96
C GLY A 90 2.24 -17.89 11.83
N SER A 91 1.48 -16.86 11.75
CA SER A 91 1.76 -15.64 12.50
C SER A 91 1.19 -15.65 13.92
#